data_9ca761f246fe72fdd82d8e8997b469d6
#
_entry.id   9ca761f246fe72fdd82d8e8997b469d6
#
_cell.length_a   1.000
_cell.length_b   1.000
_cell.length_c   1.000
_cell.angle_alpha   90.00
_cell.angle_beta   90.00
_cell.angle_gamma   90.00
#
_symmetry.space_group_name_H-M   'P 1'
#
loop_
_entity.id
_entity.type
_entity.pdbx_description
1 polymer ?
#
loop_
_entity_poly.entity_id
_entity_poly.type
_entity_poly.pdbx_seq_one_letter_code
_entity_poly.pdbx_strand_id
1 'polypeptide(L)'
;MLKTVNEIRSQISPNLQNLLNDSLIESNDPRPLKFGDEQEYKAIKGNFSPTDINACFCPFKDKFIIFIKQIDKIKCKEECDIAHELGHLWLFLLGLPPEKKTTNRDRQMAWDTFFGPLREIMEHAVYYPLIKNKYQIDLYKIGTERLNNFIKSQLPNLKNESEPEKLLLLLNYIKYEVESDDHYALERLHNAYSKKALDVKNIADRLLRVVQELASIRDAQFFISQYRKTLKILDIHFCIPVKLWPNFVTQINTCRL
;
A
#
# COMPACT_ATOMS: atom_id res chain seq x y z
N MET A 1 16.07 -16.22 -14.37
CA MET A 1 17.13 -15.16 -14.50
C MET A 1 16.45 -13.79 -14.45
N LEU A 2 16.96 -12.87 -13.60
CA LEU A 2 16.38 -11.53 -13.48
C LEU A 2 16.47 -10.76 -14.80
N LYS A 3 15.33 -10.23 -15.26
CA LYS A 3 15.25 -9.42 -16.49
C LYS A 3 15.58 -7.96 -16.19
N THR A 4 16.16 -7.29 -17.16
CA THR A 4 16.41 -5.85 -17.15
C THR A 4 15.16 -5.07 -17.57
N VAL A 5 15.14 -3.77 -17.32
CA VAL A 5 14.10 -2.86 -17.82
C VAL A 5 13.97 -2.97 -19.35
N ASN A 6 15.09 -3.05 -20.08
CA ASN A 6 15.06 -3.12 -21.54
C ASN A 6 14.40 -4.41 -22.07
N GLU A 7 14.58 -5.53 -21.39
CA GLU A 7 13.96 -6.80 -21.78
C GLU A 7 12.45 -6.85 -21.55
N ILE A 8 11.93 -6.01 -20.66
CA ILE A 8 10.48 -5.92 -20.41
C ILE A 8 9.83 -4.84 -21.25
N ARG A 9 10.58 -3.80 -21.62
CA ARG A 9 10.05 -2.60 -22.31
C ARG A 9 9.20 -2.90 -23.53
N SER A 10 9.56 -3.91 -24.32
CA SER A 10 8.77 -4.31 -25.51
C SER A 10 7.45 -5.01 -25.18
N GLN A 11 7.24 -5.40 -23.94
CA GLN A 11 6.07 -6.16 -23.47
C GLN A 11 5.06 -5.30 -22.73
N ILE A 12 5.37 -4.05 -22.44
CA ILE A 12 4.55 -3.13 -21.64
C ILE A 12 4.06 -1.95 -22.48
N SER A 13 2.91 -1.40 -22.08
CA SER A 13 2.30 -0.25 -22.74
C SER A 13 3.17 1.02 -22.69
N PRO A 14 2.98 1.97 -23.61
CA PRO A 14 3.68 3.26 -23.59
C PRO A 14 3.47 4.01 -22.26
N ASN A 15 2.29 3.91 -21.67
CA ASN A 15 1.95 4.54 -20.40
C ASN A 15 2.79 4.00 -19.25
N LEU A 16 2.94 2.68 -19.18
CA LEU A 16 3.79 2.03 -18.17
C LEU A 16 5.28 2.30 -18.42
N GLN A 17 5.71 2.39 -19.71
CA GLN A 17 7.08 2.80 -20.06
C GLN A 17 7.39 4.22 -19.55
N ASN A 18 6.43 5.15 -19.66
CA ASN A 18 6.59 6.52 -19.18
C ASN A 18 6.70 6.56 -17.65
N LEU A 19 5.81 5.85 -16.93
CA LEU A 19 5.89 5.72 -15.48
C LEU A 19 7.24 5.15 -15.02
N LEU A 20 7.69 4.09 -15.69
CA LEU A 20 8.96 3.44 -15.40
C LEU A 20 10.16 4.38 -15.62
N ASN A 21 10.16 5.13 -16.72
CA ASN A 21 11.22 6.09 -17.02
C ASN A 21 11.26 7.22 -15.97
N ASP A 22 10.11 7.83 -15.66
CA ASP A 22 10.03 8.91 -14.68
C ASP A 22 10.47 8.42 -13.29
N SER A 23 10.06 7.23 -12.87
CA SER A 23 10.44 6.66 -11.57
C SER A 23 11.95 6.43 -11.45
N LEU A 24 12.63 6.10 -12.56
CA LEU A 24 14.08 5.88 -12.56
C LEU A 24 14.87 7.19 -12.69
N ILE A 25 14.40 8.15 -13.47
CA ILE A 25 15.09 9.42 -13.71
C ILE A 25 15.00 10.34 -12.49
N GLU A 26 13.85 10.43 -11.85
CA GLU A 26 13.63 11.30 -10.69
C GLU A 26 14.43 10.85 -9.46
N SER A 27 14.89 9.59 -9.42
CA SER A 27 15.48 9.01 -8.21
C SER A 27 16.93 9.40 -7.95
N ASN A 28 17.73 9.72 -8.99
CA ASN A 28 19.21 9.80 -8.90
C ASN A 28 19.86 8.59 -8.17
N ASP A 29 19.14 7.49 -7.97
CA ASP A 29 19.65 6.31 -7.29
C ASP A 29 20.40 5.43 -8.30
N PRO A 30 21.69 5.11 -8.08
CA PRO A 30 22.49 4.35 -9.02
C PRO A 30 22.10 2.86 -9.11
N ARG A 31 21.25 2.39 -8.21
CA ARG A 31 20.86 0.98 -8.18
C ARG A 31 19.97 0.62 -9.37
N PRO A 32 20.31 -0.43 -10.15
CA PRO A 32 19.48 -0.85 -11.26
C PRO A 32 18.18 -1.48 -10.80
N LEU A 33 17.09 -1.18 -11.51
CA LEU A 33 15.83 -1.91 -11.40
C LEU A 33 15.89 -3.20 -12.23
N LYS A 34 15.50 -4.30 -11.64
CA LYS A 34 15.37 -5.63 -12.23
C LYS A 34 13.96 -6.17 -12.02
N PHE A 35 13.60 -7.15 -12.82
CA PHE A 35 12.33 -7.85 -12.72
C PHE A 35 12.59 -9.35 -12.58
N GLY A 36 11.84 -10.00 -11.71
CA GLY A 36 11.92 -11.44 -11.45
C GLY A 36 10.54 -12.10 -11.45
N ASP A 37 10.54 -13.40 -11.62
CA ASP A 37 9.34 -14.23 -11.46
C ASP A 37 9.23 -14.84 -10.06
N GLU A 38 8.23 -15.69 -9.88
CA GLU A 38 7.99 -16.39 -8.61
C GLU A 38 9.16 -17.33 -8.23
N GLN A 39 9.83 -17.94 -9.21
CA GLN A 39 10.95 -18.85 -8.94
C GLN A 39 12.16 -18.09 -8.39
N GLU A 40 12.45 -16.93 -8.98
CA GLU A 40 13.52 -16.05 -8.51
C GLU A 40 13.20 -15.43 -7.16
N TYR A 41 11.92 -15.09 -6.90
CA TYR A 41 11.50 -14.67 -5.58
C TYR A 41 11.81 -15.74 -4.51
N LYS A 42 11.41 -17.01 -4.76
CA LYS A 42 11.70 -18.14 -3.88
C LYS A 42 13.19 -18.38 -3.67
N ALA A 43 13.99 -18.27 -4.73
CA ALA A 43 15.44 -18.43 -4.65
C ALA A 43 16.11 -17.35 -3.79
N ILE A 44 15.60 -16.11 -3.80
CA ILE A 44 16.18 -14.97 -3.08
C ILE A 44 15.63 -14.85 -1.66
N LYS A 45 14.34 -15.06 -1.45
CA LYS A 45 13.64 -14.87 -0.15
C LYS A 45 13.41 -16.16 0.63
N GLY A 46 13.73 -17.33 0.04
CA GLY A 46 13.44 -18.63 0.62
C GLY A 46 11.98 -19.05 0.43
N ASN A 47 11.57 -20.13 1.14
CA ASN A 47 10.24 -20.75 0.97
C ASN A 47 9.04 -19.87 1.42
N PHE A 48 9.25 -18.60 1.62
CA PHE A 48 8.15 -17.66 1.84
C PHE A 48 7.44 -17.44 0.51
N SER A 49 6.44 -18.28 0.23
CA SER A 49 5.56 -18.10 -0.92
C SER A 49 4.49 -17.09 -0.54
N PRO A 50 4.45 -15.91 -1.15
CA PRO A 50 3.25 -15.11 -1.13
C PRO A 50 2.24 -15.78 -2.05
N THR A 51 1.46 -16.74 -1.54
CA THR A 51 0.46 -17.48 -2.32
C THR A 51 -0.58 -16.59 -2.97
N ASP A 52 -0.68 -15.33 -2.52
CA ASP A 52 -1.72 -14.38 -2.92
C ASP A 52 -1.19 -13.06 -3.51
N ILE A 53 0.14 -12.89 -3.66
CA ILE A 53 0.72 -11.66 -4.20
C ILE A 53 1.03 -11.84 -5.68
N ASN A 54 0.44 -10.99 -6.55
CA ASN A 54 0.72 -11.01 -7.98
C ASN A 54 2.05 -10.35 -8.33
N ALA A 55 2.44 -9.32 -7.56
CA ALA A 55 3.72 -8.62 -7.67
C ALA A 55 4.23 -8.19 -6.29
N CYS A 56 5.52 -7.88 -6.17
CA CYS A 56 6.15 -7.41 -4.94
C CYS A 56 7.42 -6.62 -5.24
N PHE A 57 7.50 -5.40 -4.70
CA PHE A 57 8.73 -4.58 -4.72
C PHE A 57 9.66 -4.99 -3.59
N CYS A 58 10.93 -5.19 -3.90
CA CYS A 58 11.98 -5.52 -2.94
C CYS A 58 13.21 -4.64 -3.13
N PRO A 59 13.52 -3.73 -2.18
CA PRO A 59 14.78 -2.99 -2.18
C PRO A 59 15.91 -3.86 -1.64
N PHE A 60 16.99 -3.99 -2.42
CA PHE A 60 18.25 -4.60 -2.00
C PHE A 60 19.35 -3.53 -1.90
N LYS A 61 20.49 -3.90 -1.32
CA LYS A 61 21.61 -2.98 -1.14
C LYS A 61 22.19 -2.49 -2.48
N ASP A 62 22.18 -3.37 -3.48
CA ASP A 62 22.82 -3.19 -4.78
C ASP A 62 21.83 -3.03 -5.94
N LYS A 63 20.55 -3.26 -5.73
CA LYS A 63 19.52 -3.22 -6.78
C LYS A 63 18.11 -3.12 -6.22
N PHE A 64 17.16 -2.76 -7.08
CA PHE A 64 15.72 -2.91 -6.86
C PHE A 64 15.20 -4.10 -7.65
N ILE A 65 14.25 -4.85 -7.09
CA ILE A 65 13.59 -5.94 -7.82
C ILE A 65 12.08 -5.80 -7.66
N ILE A 66 11.37 -5.84 -8.78
CA ILE A 66 9.93 -6.08 -8.82
C ILE A 66 9.72 -7.53 -9.27
N PHE A 67 9.14 -8.33 -8.40
CA PHE A 67 8.74 -9.70 -8.73
C PHE A 67 7.32 -9.70 -9.27
N ILE A 68 7.09 -10.45 -10.34
CA ILE A 68 5.80 -10.53 -11.04
C ILE A 68 5.51 -12.01 -11.29
N LYS A 69 4.33 -12.47 -10.94
CA LYS A 69 3.96 -13.88 -11.04
C LYS A 69 4.05 -14.43 -12.47
N GLN A 70 3.74 -13.61 -13.47
CA GLN A 70 3.75 -14.00 -14.90
C GLN A 70 4.54 -13.00 -15.76
N ILE A 71 5.83 -12.92 -15.52
CA ILE A 71 6.72 -11.97 -16.23
C ILE A 71 6.86 -12.24 -17.74
N ASP A 72 6.58 -13.46 -18.20
CA ASP A 72 6.73 -13.82 -19.62
C ASP A 72 5.48 -13.50 -20.46
N LYS A 73 4.38 -13.10 -19.82
CA LYS A 73 3.10 -12.76 -20.47
C LYS A 73 2.46 -11.57 -19.77
N ILE A 74 3.10 -10.42 -19.88
CA ILE A 74 2.56 -9.19 -19.30
C ILE A 74 1.32 -8.77 -20.08
N LYS A 75 0.18 -8.72 -19.40
CA LYS A 75 -1.12 -8.24 -19.88
C LYS A 75 -1.52 -7.02 -19.05
N CYS A 76 -2.66 -6.45 -19.32
CA CYS A 76 -3.19 -5.29 -18.63
C CYS A 76 -3.22 -5.45 -17.09
N LYS A 77 -3.50 -6.65 -16.57
CA LYS A 77 -3.48 -6.92 -15.12
C LYS A 77 -2.07 -6.83 -14.56
N GLU A 78 -1.11 -7.51 -15.19
CA GLU A 78 0.29 -7.49 -14.78
C GLU A 78 0.89 -6.07 -14.92
N GLU A 79 0.43 -5.27 -15.89
CA GLU A 79 0.82 -3.87 -15.99
C GLU A 79 0.33 -3.04 -14.81
N CYS A 80 -0.90 -3.27 -14.33
CA CYS A 80 -1.42 -2.63 -13.11
C CYS A 80 -0.60 -3.07 -11.88
N ASP A 81 -0.27 -4.35 -11.78
CA ASP A 81 0.57 -4.87 -10.70
C ASP A 81 1.97 -4.23 -10.73
N ILE A 82 2.60 -4.11 -11.90
CA ILE A 82 3.89 -3.41 -12.06
C ILE A 82 3.78 -1.93 -11.68
N ALA A 83 2.74 -1.25 -12.14
CA ALA A 83 2.52 0.17 -11.84
C ALA A 83 2.32 0.40 -10.33
N HIS A 84 1.63 -0.51 -9.66
CA HIS A 84 1.47 -0.52 -8.21
C HIS A 84 2.83 -0.61 -7.50
N GLU A 85 3.68 -1.56 -7.88
CA GLU A 85 5.00 -1.74 -7.27
C GLU A 85 5.97 -0.58 -7.60
N LEU A 86 5.82 0.06 -8.76
CA LEU A 86 6.54 1.29 -9.09
C LEU A 86 6.11 2.46 -8.20
N GLY A 87 4.85 2.50 -7.75
CA GLY A 87 4.38 3.46 -6.75
C GLY A 87 5.12 3.30 -5.41
N HIS A 88 5.31 2.06 -4.93
CA HIS A 88 6.10 1.79 -3.73
C HIS A 88 7.59 2.13 -3.92
N LEU A 89 8.19 1.81 -5.08
CA LEU A 89 9.54 2.22 -5.43
C LEU A 89 9.68 3.74 -5.40
N TRP A 90 8.76 4.46 -6.00
CA TRP A 90 8.79 5.94 -6.02
C TRP A 90 8.77 6.53 -4.61
N LEU A 91 7.88 6.06 -3.72
CA LEU A 91 7.84 6.50 -2.32
C LEU A 91 9.12 6.15 -1.55
N PHE A 92 9.69 4.96 -1.81
CA PHE A 92 10.99 4.58 -1.24
C PHE A 92 12.09 5.57 -1.67
N LEU A 93 12.12 5.96 -2.95
CA LEU A 93 13.10 6.89 -3.50
C LEU A 93 12.90 8.33 -2.99
N LEU A 94 11.67 8.71 -2.61
CA LEU A 94 11.40 9.95 -1.87
C LEU A 94 11.91 9.91 -0.41
N GLY A 95 12.49 8.79 0.02
CA GLY A 95 13.06 8.63 1.36
C GLY A 95 12.13 7.99 2.38
N LEU A 96 10.98 7.40 1.98
CA LEU A 96 10.15 6.64 2.89
C LEU A 96 10.82 5.30 3.21
N PRO A 97 11.36 5.10 4.44
CA PRO A 97 12.13 3.92 4.75
C PRO A 97 11.24 2.68 4.81
N PRO A 98 11.72 1.51 4.37
CA PRO A 98 11.02 0.25 4.61
C PRO A 98 11.00 -0.04 6.12
N GLU A 99 9.93 -0.66 6.59
CA GLU A 99 9.93 -1.16 7.97
C GLU A 99 10.85 -2.36 8.08
N LYS A 100 11.72 -2.33 9.09
CA LYS A 100 12.62 -3.46 9.37
C LYS A 100 11.87 -4.51 10.17
N LYS A 101 12.00 -5.77 9.76
CA LYS A 101 11.53 -6.91 10.55
C LYS A 101 12.12 -6.80 11.97
N THR A 102 11.29 -7.07 12.96
CA THR A 102 11.68 -7.05 14.36
C THR A 102 11.67 -8.47 14.93
N THR A 103 12.56 -8.73 15.88
CA THR A 103 12.56 -9.99 16.65
C THR A 103 11.48 -10.00 17.74
N ASN A 104 10.91 -8.85 18.06
CA ASN A 104 9.80 -8.76 19.00
C ASN A 104 8.51 -9.26 18.31
N ARG A 105 7.99 -10.40 18.80
CA ARG A 105 6.83 -11.10 18.22
C ARG A 105 5.57 -10.23 18.20
N ASP A 106 5.28 -9.54 19.30
CA ASP A 106 4.07 -8.72 19.42
C ASP A 106 4.10 -7.55 18.44
N ARG A 107 5.28 -6.93 18.30
CA ARG A 107 5.49 -5.83 17.36
C ARG A 107 5.40 -6.29 15.91
N GLN A 108 5.96 -7.46 15.60
CA GLN A 108 5.85 -8.04 14.26
C GLN A 108 4.41 -8.39 13.94
N MET A 109 3.69 -9.00 14.88
CA MET A 109 2.27 -9.30 14.71
C MET A 109 1.43 -8.02 14.51
N ALA A 110 1.66 -6.98 15.31
CA ALA A 110 0.97 -5.70 15.15
C ALA A 110 1.29 -5.05 13.78
N TRP A 111 2.52 -5.20 13.29
CA TRP A 111 2.89 -4.76 11.94
C TRP A 111 2.12 -5.54 10.87
N ASP A 112 2.18 -6.86 10.91
CA ASP A 112 1.60 -7.71 9.87
C ASP A 112 0.07 -7.60 9.80
N THR A 113 -0.57 -7.39 10.95
CA THR A 113 -2.04 -7.38 11.02
C THR A 113 -2.66 -5.98 10.89
N PHE A 114 -1.93 -4.93 11.22
CA PHE A 114 -2.51 -3.60 11.31
C PHE A 114 -1.64 -2.49 10.69
N PHE A 115 -0.42 -2.29 11.18
CA PHE A 115 0.38 -1.12 10.76
C PHE A 115 0.87 -1.20 9.32
N GLY A 116 1.22 -2.40 8.84
CA GLY A 116 1.59 -2.64 7.44
C GLY A 116 0.43 -2.35 6.50
N PRO A 117 -0.74 -2.98 6.67
CA PRO A 117 -1.94 -2.65 5.89
C PRO A 117 -2.34 -1.17 5.95
N LEU A 118 -2.28 -0.53 7.12
CA LEU A 118 -2.57 0.90 7.25
C LEU A 118 -1.57 1.74 6.43
N ARG A 119 -0.30 1.41 6.50
CA ARG A 119 0.75 2.08 5.72
C ARG A 119 0.50 1.93 4.23
N GLU A 120 0.21 0.72 3.77
CA GLU A 120 -0.11 0.43 2.37
C GLU A 120 -1.27 1.28 1.87
N ILE A 121 -2.38 1.35 2.63
CA ILE A 121 -3.53 2.20 2.31
C ILE A 121 -3.11 3.68 2.17
N MET A 122 -2.28 4.17 3.06
CA MET A 122 -1.81 5.56 3.02
C MET A 122 -0.86 5.80 1.84
N GLU A 123 -0.04 4.83 1.47
CA GLU A 123 0.81 4.90 0.27
C GLU A 123 -0.05 4.92 -1.00
N HIS A 124 -1.11 4.11 -1.07
CA HIS A 124 -2.06 4.10 -2.18
C HIS A 124 -2.77 5.45 -2.37
N ALA A 125 -3.13 6.12 -1.27
CA ALA A 125 -3.73 7.47 -1.33
C ALA A 125 -2.81 8.50 -1.99
N VAL A 126 -1.49 8.27 -1.96
CA VAL A 126 -0.51 9.12 -2.62
C VAL A 126 -0.42 8.83 -4.11
N TYR A 127 -0.10 7.59 -4.47
CA TYR A 127 0.31 7.31 -5.84
C TYR A 127 -0.81 6.82 -6.77
N TYR A 128 -1.94 6.32 -6.26
CA TYR A 128 -3.07 5.94 -7.12
C TYR A 128 -3.61 7.11 -7.95
N PRO A 129 -3.91 8.28 -7.34
CA PRO A 129 -4.33 9.45 -8.11
C PRO A 129 -3.26 9.94 -9.08
N LEU A 130 -1.99 9.91 -8.66
CA LEU A 130 -0.87 10.33 -9.50
C LEU A 130 -0.74 9.45 -10.74
N ILE A 131 -0.72 8.13 -10.55
CA ILE A 131 -0.57 7.16 -11.62
C ILE A 131 -1.75 7.24 -12.60
N LYS A 132 -2.99 7.31 -12.09
CA LYS A 132 -4.17 7.46 -12.92
C LYS A 132 -4.15 8.74 -13.74
N ASN A 133 -3.87 9.88 -13.12
CA ASN A 133 -3.95 11.19 -13.78
C ASN A 133 -2.80 11.44 -14.75
N LYS A 134 -1.56 11.08 -14.37
CA LYS A 134 -0.37 11.37 -15.19
C LYS A 134 -0.12 10.30 -16.26
N TYR A 135 -0.34 9.03 -15.93
CA TYR A 135 0.03 7.90 -16.79
C TYR A 135 -1.18 7.14 -17.36
N GLN A 136 -2.41 7.51 -16.99
CA GLN A 136 -3.64 6.87 -17.47
C GLN A 136 -3.70 5.36 -17.17
N ILE A 137 -3.08 4.91 -16.08
CA ILE A 137 -3.14 3.53 -15.59
C ILE A 137 -4.10 3.49 -14.40
N ASP A 138 -5.17 2.71 -14.56
CA ASP A 138 -6.24 2.66 -13.56
C ASP A 138 -6.00 1.57 -12.51
N LEU A 139 -5.38 1.95 -11.39
CA LEU A 139 -5.14 1.06 -10.24
C LEU A 139 -6.40 0.84 -9.40
N TYR A 140 -7.42 1.70 -9.50
CA TYR A 140 -8.67 1.57 -8.73
C TYR A 140 -9.50 0.35 -9.14
N LYS A 141 -9.31 -0.18 -10.34
CA LYS A 141 -10.04 -1.34 -10.84
C LYS A 141 -9.96 -2.55 -9.92
N ILE A 142 -8.76 -2.84 -9.38
CA ILE A 142 -8.54 -3.96 -8.47
C ILE A 142 -9.25 -3.70 -7.12
N GLY A 143 -9.17 -2.50 -6.59
CA GLY A 143 -9.83 -2.09 -5.36
C GLY A 143 -11.36 -2.17 -5.50
N THR A 144 -11.89 -1.73 -6.63
CA THR A 144 -13.32 -1.81 -6.96
C THR A 144 -13.82 -3.26 -7.02
N GLU A 145 -13.07 -4.17 -7.64
CA GLU A 145 -13.42 -5.60 -7.65
C GLU A 145 -13.43 -6.18 -6.22
N ARG A 146 -12.45 -5.83 -5.40
CA ARG A 146 -12.38 -6.26 -3.99
C ARG A 146 -13.55 -5.70 -3.18
N LEU A 147 -13.88 -4.42 -3.35
CA LEU A 147 -15.02 -3.78 -2.69
C LEU A 147 -16.34 -4.48 -3.06
N ASN A 148 -16.56 -4.76 -4.34
CA ASN A 148 -17.76 -5.45 -4.79
C ASN A 148 -17.87 -6.87 -4.21
N ASN A 149 -16.76 -7.60 -4.08
CA ASN A 149 -16.72 -8.90 -3.42
C ASN A 149 -16.99 -8.79 -1.92
N PHE A 150 -16.42 -7.81 -1.23
CA PHE A 150 -16.68 -7.52 0.18
C PHE A 150 -18.17 -7.23 0.42
N ILE A 151 -18.77 -6.37 -0.40
CA ILE A 151 -20.20 -6.03 -0.31
C ILE A 151 -21.10 -7.25 -0.46
N LYS A 152 -20.74 -8.18 -1.33
CA LYS A 152 -21.53 -9.40 -1.56
C LYS A 152 -21.38 -10.43 -0.43
N SER A 153 -20.18 -10.63 0.08
CA SER A 153 -19.85 -11.77 0.95
C SER A 153 -19.75 -11.41 2.43
N GLN A 154 -19.21 -10.25 2.78
CA GLN A 154 -18.87 -9.90 4.17
C GLN A 154 -19.79 -8.83 4.76
N LEU A 155 -20.17 -7.82 3.96
CA LEU A 155 -20.98 -6.72 4.44
C LEU A 155 -22.34 -7.13 5.03
N PRO A 156 -23.06 -8.17 4.51
CA PRO A 156 -24.30 -8.63 5.14
C PRO A 156 -24.11 -9.15 6.56
N ASN A 157 -22.94 -9.77 6.83
CA ASN A 157 -22.60 -10.39 8.13
C ASN A 157 -21.63 -9.52 8.95
N LEU A 158 -21.60 -8.22 8.70
CA LEU A 158 -20.73 -7.29 9.41
C LEU A 158 -21.01 -7.32 10.91
N LYS A 159 -19.96 -7.66 11.67
CA LYS A 159 -19.97 -7.68 13.15
C LYS A 159 -19.09 -6.57 13.68
N ASN A 160 -19.49 -5.97 14.78
CA ASN A 160 -18.82 -4.84 15.43
C ASN A 160 -18.84 -5.05 16.96
N GLU A 161 -18.45 -6.24 17.40
CA GLU A 161 -18.62 -6.66 18.79
C GLU A 161 -17.32 -6.53 19.60
N SER A 162 -16.18 -6.74 18.99
CA SER A 162 -14.87 -6.73 19.65
C SER A 162 -13.92 -5.69 19.07
N GLU A 163 -12.94 -5.24 19.85
CA GLU A 163 -11.91 -4.28 19.41
C GLU A 163 -11.12 -4.75 18.17
N PRO A 164 -10.70 -6.04 18.06
CA PRO A 164 -10.07 -6.53 16.84
C PRO A 164 -10.96 -6.46 15.60
N GLU A 165 -12.27 -6.76 15.75
CA GLU A 165 -13.23 -6.62 14.66
C GLU A 165 -13.39 -5.16 14.23
N LYS A 166 -13.48 -4.24 15.19
CA LYS A 166 -13.56 -2.80 14.92
C LYS A 166 -12.34 -2.29 14.16
N LEU A 167 -11.14 -2.71 14.54
CA LEU A 167 -9.92 -2.36 13.84
C LEU A 167 -9.89 -2.90 12.39
N LEU A 168 -10.32 -4.14 12.19
CA LEU A 168 -10.41 -4.73 10.86
C LEU A 168 -11.45 -4.00 9.98
N LEU A 169 -12.61 -3.69 10.54
CA LEU A 169 -13.65 -2.92 9.86
C LEU A 169 -13.15 -1.53 9.49
N LEU A 170 -12.43 -0.87 10.39
CA LEU A 170 -11.82 0.43 10.16
C LEU A 170 -10.86 0.40 8.98
N LEU A 171 -9.94 -0.57 8.96
CA LEU A 171 -8.99 -0.73 7.86
C LEU A 171 -9.70 -1.00 6.53
N ASN A 172 -10.70 -1.89 6.53
CA ASN A 172 -11.48 -2.20 5.32
C ASN A 172 -12.22 -0.96 4.79
N TYR A 173 -12.84 -0.19 5.68
CA TYR A 173 -13.55 1.02 5.26
C TYR A 173 -12.60 2.01 4.60
N ILE A 174 -11.49 2.37 5.27
CA ILE A 174 -10.50 3.33 4.75
C ILE A 174 -9.88 2.81 3.45
N LYS A 175 -9.57 1.51 3.41
CA LYS A 175 -9.00 0.86 2.22
C LYS A 175 -9.89 1.05 1.00
N TYR A 176 -11.17 0.74 1.12
CA TYR A 176 -12.08 0.84 -0.03
C TYR A 176 -12.35 2.29 -0.45
N GLU A 177 -12.38 3.23 0.51
CA GLU A 177 -12.45 4.67 0.20
C GLU A 177 -11.23 5.18 -0.59
N VAL A 178 -10.06 4.60 -0.34
CA VAL A 178 -8.80 4.98 -1.00
C VAL A 178 -8.61 4.24 -2.32
N GLU A 179 -8.98 2.96 -2.39
CA GLU A 179 -8.64 2.07 -3.49
C GLU A 179 -9.76 1.85 -4.50
N SER A 180 -10.96 2.44 -4.31
CA SER A 180 -12.10 2.29 -5.24
C SER A 180 -12.60 3.65 -5.70
N ASP A 181 -13.04 3.73 -6.96
CA ASP A 181 -13.74 4.88 -7.52
C ASP A 181 -15.18 4.54 -7.94
N ASP A 182 -15.72 3.39 -7.54
CA ASP A 182 -17.10 3.00 -7.74
C ASP A 182 -18.01 3.67 -6.70
N HIS A 183 -18.52 4.84 -7.05
CA HIS A 183 -19.40 5.64 -6.16
C HIS A 183 -20.62 4.87 -5.67
N TYR A 184 -21.23 4.01 -6.49
CA TYR A 184 -22.38 3.22 -6.08
C TYR A 184 -22.02 2.16 -5.04
N ALA A 185 -20.90 1.47 -5.24
CA ALA A 185 -20.40 0.50 -4.26
C ALA A 185 -19.99 1.17 -2.94
N LEU A 186 -19.34 2.33 -3.01
CA LEU A 186 -18.97 3.13 -1.84
C LEU A 186 -20.21 3.63 -1.08
N GLU A 187 -21.27 4.08 -1.76
CA GLU A 187 -22.52 4.46 -1.09
C GLU A 187 -23.15 3.28 -0.33
N ARG A 188 -23.13 2.08 -0.89
CA ARG A 188 -23.59 0.88 -0.18
C ARG A 188 -22.74 0.57 1.05
N LEU A 189 -21.42 0.74 0.96
CA LEU A 189 -20.50 0.61 2.10
C LEU A 189 -20.86 1.61 3.20
N HIS A 190 -20.99 2.90 2.87
CA HIS A 190 -21.37 3.98 3.81
C HIS A 190 -22.68 3.70 4.53
N ASN A 191 -23.68 3.30 3.77
CA ASN A 191 -25.01 2.99 4.33
C ASN A 191 -24.97 1.81 5.30
N ALA A 192 -24.19 0.77 5.00
CA ALA A 192 -24.06 -0.38 5.87
C ALA A 192 -23.29 -0.04 7.16
N TYR A 193 -22.18 0.69 7.06
CA TYR A 193 -21.41 1.11 8.23
C TYR A 193 -22.20 2.10 9.09
N SER A 194 -22.94 3.02 8.50
CA SER A 194 -23.83 3.94 9.26
C SER A 194 -24.89 3.21 10.07
N LYS A 195 -25.35 2.05 9.59
CA LYS A 195 -26.38 1.25 10.28
C LYS A 195 -25.82 0.26 11.31
N LYS A 196 -24.63 -0.31 11.05
CA LYS A 196 -24.11 -1.46 11.80
C LYS A 196 -22.83 -1.17 12.58
N ALA A 197 -22.07 -0.13 12.24
CA ALA A 197 -20.77 0.20 12.81
C ALA A 197 -20.51 1.72 12.77
N LEU A 198 -21.46 2.50 13.27
CA LEU A 198 -21.39 3.97 13.20
C LEU A 198 -20.19 4.54 13.96
N ASP A 199 -19.81 3.94 15.09
CA ASP A 199 -18.62 4.31 15.85
C ASP A 199 -17.34 4.14 15.03
N VAL A 200 -17.18 3.01 14.34
CA VAL A 200 -16.06 2.72 13.45
C VAL A 200 -16.05 3.69 12.27
N LYS A 201 -17.22 3.94 11.64
CA LYS A 201 -17.35 4.90 10.55
C LYS A 201 -16.89 6.30 10.94
N ASN A 202 -17.32 6.78 12.10
CA ASN A 202 -16.95 8.12 12.59
C ASN A 202 -15.42 8.24 12.81
N ILE A 203 -14.76 7.18 13.26
CA ILE A 203 -13.30 7.15 13.39
C ILE A 203 -12.67 7.15 12.01
N ALA A 204 -13.18 6.30 11.09
CA ALA A 204 -12.69 6.20 9.72
C ALA A 204 -12.79 7.53 8.96
N ASP A 205 -13.91 8.24 9.07
CA ASP A 205 -14.11 9.55 8.43
C ASP A 205 -13.10 10.59 8.94
N ARG A 206 -12.68 10.51 10.20
CA ARG A 206 -11.61 11.37 10.75
C ARG A 206 -10.24 11.00 10.18
N LEU A 207 -9.95 9.71 10.04
CA LEU A 207 -8.70 9.22 9.45
C LEU A 207 -8.60 9.55 7.96
N LEU A 208 -9.71 9.40 7.22
CA LEU A 208 -9.76 9.73 5.80
C LEU A 208 -9.39 11.19 5.52
N ARG A 209 -9.77 12.14 6.38
CA ARG A 209 -9.33 13.55 6.23
C ARG A 209 -7.81 13.67 6.28
N VAL A 210 -7.14 12.93 7.18
CA VAL A 210 -5.68 12.92 7.28
C VAL A 210 -5.05 12.23 6.05
N VAL A 211 -5.67 11.13 5.61
CA VAL A 211 -5.20 10.37 4.44
C VAL A 211 -5.35 11.18 3.14
N GLN A 212 -6.44 11.92 2.99
CA GLN A 212 -6.68 12.77 1.81
C GLN A 212 -5.64 13.91 1.68
N GLU A 213 -5.08 14.40 2.80
CA GLU A 213 -3.99 15.37 2.77
C GLU A 213 -2.74 14.80 2.07
N LEU A 214 -2.58 13.46 2.02
CA LEU A 214 -1.45 12.79 1.37
C LEU A 214 -1.42 12.94 -0.15
N ALA A 215 -2.54 13.23 -0.80
CA ALA A 215 -2.57 13.47 -2.24
C ALA A 215 -1.68 14.66 -2.66
N SER A 216 -1.28 15.52 -1.71
CA SER A 216 -0.35 16.63 -1.91
C SER A 216 1.07 16.36 -1.38
N ILE A 217 1.46 15.10 -1.23
CA ILE A 217 2.77 14.73 -0.67
C ILE A 217 3.91 15.38 -1.45
N ARG A 218 4.91 15.88 -0.70
CA ARG A 218 6.10 16.50 -1.26
C ARG A 218 7.39 15.78 -0.85
N ASP A 219 7.38 15.12 0.29
CA ASP A 219 8.51 14.39 0.85
C ASP A 219 8.09 13.35 1.88
N ALA A 220 9.02 12.47 2.24
CA ALA A 220 8.80 11.41 3.22
C ALA A 220 8.45 11.96 4.62
N GLN A 221 8.93 13.14 5.01
CA GLN A 221 8.67 13.72 6.33
C GLN A 221 7.20 14.10 6.46
N PHE A 222 6.61 14.64 5.40
CA PHE A 222 5.18 14.93 5.36
C PHE A 222 4.36 13.64 5.53
N PHE A 223 4.68 12.57 4.78
CA PHE A 223 4.03 11.26 4.93
C PHE A 223 4.10 10.75 6.38
N ILE A 224 5.30 10.75 6.97
CA ILE A 224 5.51 10.28 8.33
C ILE A 224 4.73 11.14 9.35
N SER A 225 4.64 12.44 9.11
CA SER A 225 3.83 13.35 9.93
C SER A 225 2.34 12.97 9.89
N GLN A 226 1.78 12.70 8.71
CA GLN A 226 0.39 12.26 8.56
C GLN A 226 0.17 10.87 9.19
N TYR A 227 1.12 9.95 9.00
CA TYR A 227 1.06 8.64 9.64
C TYR A 227 1.01 8.75 11.18
N ARG A 228 1.82 9.66 11.77
CA ARG A 228 1.76 9.95 13.22
C ARG A 228 0.42 10.51 13.65
N LYS A 229 -0.18 11.43 12.87
CA LYS A 229 -1.53 11.95 13.17
C LYS A 229 -2.55 10.82 13.18
N THR A 230 -2.48 9.92 12.20
CA THR A 230 -3.32 8.72 12.11
C THR A 230 -3.17 7.85 13.35
N LEU A 231 -1.94 7.53 13.77
CA LEU A 231 -1.69 6.71 14.96
C LEU A 231 -2.21 7.38 16.25
N LYS A 232 -2.10 8.70 16.39
CA LYS A 232 -2.67 9.43 17.54
C LYS A 232 -4.18 9.33 17.59
N ILE A 233 -4.87 9.43 16.45
CA ILE A 233 -6.33 9.25 16.40
C ILE A 233 -6.69 7.82 16.82
N LEU A 234 -5.96 6.83 16.36
CA LEU A 234 -6.17 5.42 16.69
C LEU A 234 -5.90 5.13 18.17
N ASP A 235 -4.84 5.71 18.74
CA ASP A 235 -4.51 5.55 20.16
C ASP A 235 -5.63 6.06 21.08
N ILE A 236 -6.24 7.19 20.75
CA ILE A 236 -7.39 7.75 21.51
C ILE A 236 -8.57 6.76 21.55
N HIS A 237 -8.81 5.99 20.49
CA HIS A 237 -9.98 5.12 20.35
C HIS A 237 -9.71 3.65 20.70
N PHE A 238 -8.48 3.17 20.48
CA PHE A 238 -8.12 1.75 20.62
C PHE A 238 -6.94 1.51 21.57
N CYS A 239 -6.45 2.54 22.28
CA CYS A 239 -5.37 2.44 23.25
C CYS A 239 -4.14 1.70 22.71
N ILE A 240 -3.73 2.00 21.46
CA ILE A 240 -2.62 1.33 20.79
C ILE A 240 -1.29 1.75 21.44
N PRO A 241 -0.57 0.86 22.16
CA PRO A 241 0.63 1.24 22.87
C PRO A 241 1.74 1.78 21.95
N VAL A 242 2.31 2.93 22.28
CA VAL A 242 3.40 3.58 21.51
C VAL A 242 4.58 2.62 21.28
N LYS A 243 4.84 1.70 22.21
CA LYS A 243 5.88 0.66 22.05
C LYS A 243 5.67 -0.26 20.85
N LEU A 244 4.43 -0.35 20.33
CA LEU A 244 4.10 -1.13 19.14
C LEU A 244 4.19 -0.31 17.85
N TRP A 245 4.32 1.03 17.95
CA TRP A 245 4.37 1.89 16.76
C TRP A 245 5.57 1.55 15.86
N PRO A 246 5.42 1.72 14.52
CA PRO A 246 6.50 1.46 13.57
C PRO A 246 7.76 2.27 13.85
N ASN A 247 8.92 1.67 13.59
CA ASN A 247 10.23 2.31 13.84
C ASN A 247 10.41 3.61 13.06
N PHE A 248 9.98 3.64 11.79
CA PHE A 248 10.10 4.83 10.95
C PHE A 248 9.31 6.03 11.50
N VAL A 249 8.29 5.79 12.33
CA VAL A 249 7.53 6.84 13.00
C VAL A 249 8.22 7.35 14.26
N THR A 250 8.91 6.47 14.99
CA THR A 250 9.51 6.79 16.30
C THR A 250 10.93 7.36 16.20
N GLN A 251 11.68 7.05 15.14
CA GLN A 251 13.12 7.36 15.02
C GLN A 251 13.44 8.80 14.55
N ILE A 252 12.46 9.61 14.14
CA ILE A 252 12.72 10.96 13.59
C ILE A 252 13.29 11.96 14.60
N ASN A 253 13.31 11.65 15.90
CA ASN A 253 13.92 12.53 16.89
C ASN A 253 15.46 12.41 16.99
N THR A 254 16.09 11.48 16.27
CA THR A 254 17.53 11.22 16.36
C THR A 254 18.35 11.71 15.16
N CYS A 255 17.73 12.21 14.11
CA CYS A 255 18.44 12.81 12.96
C CYS A 255 18.25 14.34 12.91
N ARG A 256 18.46 15.00 14.07
CA ARG A 256 18.84 16.41 14.13
C ARG A 256 20.24 16.46 14.67
N LEU A 257 21.18 16.30 13.79
CA LEU A 257 22.56 16.84 13.90
C LEU A 257 23.14 16.92 12.48
#